data_209d7beb6c7b17cb38c0495141d60dfc
#
_entry.id   209d7beb6c7b17cb38c0495141d60dfc
#
_cell.length_a   1.000
_cell.length_b   1.000
_cell.length_c   1.000
_cell.angle_alpha   90.00
_cell.angle_beta   90.00
_cell.angle_gamma   90.00
#
_symmetry.space_group_name_H-M   'P 1'
#
loop_
_entity.id
_entity.type
_entity.pdbx_description
1 polymer ?
#
loop_
_entity_poly.entity_id
_entity_poly.type
_entity_poly.pdbx_seq_one_letter_code
_entity_poly.pdbx_strand_id
1 'polypeptide(L)'
;MTKTITLRLLLAAAMLAPAASPARADGPVAQRTATDEQAAFAADRASILAMAGDYKVTFDFRETTPWRADYTPIAPKVSGGHESVRVIEDSGRRIVLQHLLVVPGDAGKTVVVKHWRQDWTYEPVEVLVYAGKGRWTIEAVPERMRKGRWSQTVWQTDDSPRYGGWGEWTSEGGVRRWRSNWTWRPLARRDAVRHPPYDRYLAINRHSPSPAGWIHWQDNIKMGPDTAAADAKIVPFVQESVLNSYVRDGAFDVKAADDYWNATRDYWAAVRTIWDEAIARGRGVAVPEIAETGSASGERLMAYADDIQAGKLTTGKAISQARAVIAEVTR
;
A
#
# COMPACT_ATOMS: atom_id res chain seq x y z
N MET A 1 -57.45 63.41 20.63
CA MET A 1 -57.28 61.96 20.79
C MET A 1 -56.57 61.43 19.53
N THR A 2 -55.25 61.35 19.58
CA THR A 2 -54.45 60.96 18.44
C THR A 2 -53.81 59.62 18.76
N LYS A 3 -54.15 58.57 18.05
CA LYS A 3 -53.60 57.21 18.21
C LYS A 3 -52.33 57.07 17.35
N THR A 4 -51.24 56.88 17.99
CA THR A 4 -49.93 56.57 17.38
C THR A 4 -49.86 55.08 17.15
N ILE A 5 -49.72 54.67 15.88
CA ILE A 5 -49.51 53.27 15.48
C ILE A 5 -48.02 53.03 15.36
N THR A 6 -47.44 52.24 16.25
CA THR A 6 -46.04 51.86 16.20
C THR A 6 -45.85 50.60 15.35
N LEU A 7 -45.24 50.74 14.18
CA LEU A 7 -44.86 49.65 13.26
C LEU A 7 -43.60 48.98 13.76
N ARG A 8 -43.69 47.74 14.21
CA ARG A 8 -42.50 46.89 14.56
C ARG A 8 -42.02 46.17 13.31
N LEU A 9 -40.90 46.56 12.79
CA LEU A 9 -40.14 45.80 11.81
C LEU A 9 -39.51 44.59 12.49
N LEU A 10 -39.94 43.37 12.10
CA LEU A 10 -39.24 42.15 12.42
C LEU A 10 -38.16 41.91 11.36
N LEU A 11 -36.90 42.08 11.72
CA LEU A 11 -35.75 41.67 10.92
C LEU A 11 -35.60 40.13 11.10
N ALA A 12 -35.96 39.36 10.07
CA ALA A 12 -35.63 37.95 10.00
C ALA A 12 -34.18 37.81 9.54
N ALA A 13 -33.25 37.53 10.44
CA ALA A 13 -31.88 37.14 10.11
C ALA A 13 -31.89 35.73 9.57
N ALA A 14 -31.77 35.58 8.25
CA ALA A 14 -31.52 34.28 7.62
C ALA A 14 -30.08 33.86 7.94
N MET A 15 -29.93 32.91 8.87
CA MET A 15 -28.66 32.22 9.10
C MET A 15 -28.37 31.33 7.86
N LEU A 16 -27.48 31.77 6.99
CA LEU A 16 -26.84 30.89 6.02
C LEU A 16 -25.95 29.91 6.80
N ALA A 17 -26.42 28.71 7.04
CA ALA A 17 -25.56 27.63 7.47
C ALA A 17 -24.50 27.36 6.38
N PRO A 18 -23.20 27.29 6.71
CA PRO A 18 -22.21 26.90 5.72
C PRO A 18 -22.54 25.48 5.27
N ALA A 19 -22.81 25.31 3.97
CA ALA A 19 -22.97 23.99 3.36
C ALA A 19 -21.65 23.22 3.60
N ALA A 20 -21.70 22.22 4.49
CA ALA A 20 -20.60 21.29 4.65
C ALA A 20 -20.35 20.62 3.30
N SER A 21 -19.23 20.92 2.67
CA SER A 21 -18.82 20.22 1.46
C SER A 21 -18.67 18.74 1.81
N PRO A 22 -19.35 17.80 1.14
CA PRO A 22 -19.20 16.40 1.41
C PRO A 22 -17.74 16.00 1.22
N ALA A 23 -17.22 15.17 2.11
CA ALA A 23 -15.88 14.63 2.01
C ALA A 23 -15.66 14.00 0.62
N ARG A 24 -14.82 14.63 -0.19
CA ARG A 24 -14.60 14.32 -1.62
C ARG A 24 -13.87 13.00 -1.90
N ALA A 25 -13.58 12.19 -0.91
CA ALA A 25 -12.71 11.04 -1.07
C ALA A 25 -13.22 9.95 -2.02
N ASP A 26 -14.53 9.78 -2.14
CA ASP A 26 -15.15 8.70 -2.92
C ASP A 26 -16.05 9.21 -4.07
N GLY A 27 -16.07 10.52 -4.32
CA GLY A 27 -16.80 11.13 -5.43
C GLY A 27 -16.05 10.97 -6.77
N PRO A 28 -16.75 11.08 -7.91
CA PRO A 28 -16.11 11.13 -9.23
C PRO A 28 -15.11 12.29 -9.30
N VAL A 29 -14.02 12.10 -10.06
CA VAL A 29 -13.07 13.19 -10.34
C VAL A 29 -13.80 14.33 -11.06
N ALA A 30 -13.49 15.57 -10.70
CA ALA A 30 -14.07 16.73 -11.35
C ALA A 30 -13.79 16.71 -12.88
N GLN A 31 -14.77 17.12 -13.67
CA GLN A 31 -14.60 17.25 -15.11
C GLN A 31 -13.51 18.30 -15.39
N ARG A 32 -12.56 17.94 -16.23
CA ARG A 32 -11.43 18.79 -16.65
C ARG A 32 -11.43 18.92 -18.16
N THR A 33 -10.80 19.98 -18.68
CA THR A 33 -10.48 20.05 -20.11
C THR A 33 -9.47 18.97 -20.46
N ALA A 34 -9.34 18.61 -21.74
CA ALA A 34 -8.34 17.62 -22.17
C ALA A 34 -6.89 18.05 -21.81
N THR A 35 -6.62 19.37 -21.89
CA THR A 35 -5.31 19.93 -21.51
C THR A 35 -5.05 19.81 -20.02
N ASP A 36 -6.03 20.14 -19.18
CA ASP A 36 -5.90 20.02 -17.72
C ASP A 36 -5.78 18.56 -17.30
N GLU A 37 -6.44 17.66 -17.99
CA GLU A 37 -6.37 16.22 -17.71
C GLU A 37 -4.98 15.65 -18.04
N GLN A 38 -4.40 16.07 -19.17
CA GLN A 38 -3.04 15.69 -19.53
C GLN A 38 -2.01 16.27 -18.56
N ALA A 39 -2.19 17.53 -18.13
CA ALA A 39 -1.32 18.16 -17.13
C ALA A 39 -1.42 17.45 -15.77
N ALA A 40 -2.64 17.08 -15.34
CA ALA A 40 -2.86 16.30 -14.11
C ALA A 40 -2.21 14.91 -14.18
N PHE A 41 -2.40 14.21 -15.28
CA PHE A 41 -1.75 12.90 -15.52
C PHE A 41 -0.22 12.99 -15.45
N ALA A 42 0.38 14.01 -16.10
CA ALA A 42 1.82 14.22 -16.06
C ALA A 42 2.32 14.53 -14.63
N ALA A 43 1.57 15.35 -13.87
CA ALA A 43 1.89 15.68 -12.49
C ALA A 43 1.76 14.46 -11.55
N ASP A 44 0.75 13.60 -11.76
CA ASP A 44 0.57 12.34 -11.02
C ASP A 44 1.76 11.40 -11.24
N ARG A 45 2.12 11.19 -12.50
CA ARG A 45 3.29 10.38 -12.88
C ARG A 45 4.57 10.90 -12.25
N ALA A 46 4.80 12.22 -12.34
CA ALA A 46 5.96 12.85 -11.71
C ALA A 46 6.00 12.58 -10.20
N SER A 47 4.84 12.62 -9.54
CA SER A 47 4.72 12.33 -8.11
C SER A 47 5.04 10.87 -7.77
N ILE A 48 4.61 9.91 -8.61
CA ILE A 48 4.91 8.48 -8.43
C ILE A 48 6.40 8.23 -8.67
N LEU A 49 6.95 8.75 -9.76
CA LEU A 49 8.37 8.58 -10.11
C LEU A 49 9.31 9.26 -9.10
N ALA A 50 8.88 10.36 -8.45
CA ALA A 50 9.64 11.02 -7.40
C ALA A 50 9.85 10.14 -6.14
N MET A 51 9.08 9.06 -5.98
CA MET A 51 9.27 8.09 -4.90
C MET A 51 10.43 7.11 -5.17
N ALA A 52 10.99 7.08 -6.38
CA ALA A 52 12.21 6.33 -6.67
C ALA A 52 13.45 7.08 -6.15
N GLY A 53 14.46 6.34 -5.73
CA GLY A 53 15.72 6.88 -5.19
C GLY A 53 16.24 6.07 -4.02
N ASP A 54 17.18 6.66 -3.30
CA ASP A 54 17.87 6.05 -2.17
C ASP A 54 17.49 6.82 -0.89
N TYR A 55 17.14 6.11 0.17
CA TYR A 55 16.50 6.69 1.34
C TYR A 55 16.97 6.08 2.65
N LYS A 56 17.07 6.93 3.65
CA LYS A 56 16.90 6.54 5.05
C LYS A 56 15.43 6.54 5.37
N VAL A 57 14.93 5.41 5.87
CA VAL A 57 13.49 5.22 6.14
C VAL A 57 13.27 5.11 7.64
N THR A 58 12.25 5.80 8.13
CA THR A 58 11.73 5.63 9.48
C THR A 58 10.29 5.12 9.39
N PHE A 59 9.99 4.05 10.12
CA PHE A 59 8.67 3.44 10.26
C PHE A 59 8.15 3.73 11.66
N ASP A 60 7.15 4.60 11.80
CA ASP A 60 6.53 4.96 13.08
C ASP A 60 5.10 4.39 13.14
N PHE A 61 4.86 3.49 14.09
CA PHE A 61 3.59 2.78 14.29
C PHE A 61 3.01 3.16 15.64
N ARG A 62 1.77 3.67 15.63
CA ARG A 62 1.08 4.13 16.84
C ARG A 62 -0.36 3.67 16.87
N GLU A 63 -0.69 2.76 17.77
CA GLU A 63 -2.10 2.55 18.15
C GLU A 63 -2.56 3.75 18.95
N THR A 64 -3.74 4.28 18.63
CA THR A 64 -4.24 5.54 19.22
C THR A 64 -5.52 5.33 20.03
N THR A 65 -6.62 5.03 19.36
CA THR A 65 -7.95 4.98 19.97
C THR A 65 -8.46 3.54 19.98
N PRO A 66 -8.65 2.92 21.18
CA PRO A 66 -9.33 1.64 21.25
C PRO A 66 -10.82 1.82 20.92
N TRP A 67 -11.34 0.93 20.05
CA TRP A 67 -12.77 0.87 19.72
C TRP A 67 -13.53 -0.16 20.58
N ARG A 68 -12.78 -0.91 21.42
CA ARG A 68 -13.31 -1.88 22.37
C ARG A 68 -12.81 -1.52 23.78
N ALA A 69 -13.70 -1.61 24.77
CA ALA A 69 -13.35 -1.33 26.16
C ALA A 69 -12.39 -2.35 26.79
N ASP A 70 -12.36 -3.56 26.23
CA ASP A 70 -11.50 -4.67 26.65
C ASP A 70 -10.17 -4.75 25.89
N TYR A 71 -9.84 -3.73 25.07
CA TYR A 71 -8.57 -3.67 24.34
C TYR A 71 -7.69 -2.53 24.86
N THR A 72 -6.44 -2.84 25.18
CA THR A 72 -5.43 -1.85 25.54
C THR A 72 -4.46 -1.65 24.40
N PRO A 73 -4.30 -0.43 23.87
CA PRO A 73 -3.33 -0.13 22.82
C PRO A 73 -1.90 -0.51 23.23
N ILE A 74 -1.16 -1.11 22.28
CA ILE A 74 0.25 -1.44 22.49
C ILE A 74 1.13 -0.20 22.39
N ALA A 75 2.29 -0.24 23.03
CA ALA A 75 3.26 0.84 22.99
C ALA A 75 3.68 1.17 21.53
N PRO A 76 3.90 2.46 21.20
CA PRO A 76 4.41 2.86 19.92
C PRO A 76 5.72 2.14 19.57
N LYS A 77 5.88 1.82 18.27
CA LYS A 77 7.11 1.23 17.76
C LYS A 77 7.67 2.10 16.66
N VAL A 78 8.92 2.52 16.83
CA VAL A 78 9.71 3.18 15.80
C VAL A 78 10.83 2.24 15.38
N SER A 79 10.99 2.07 14.08
CA SER A 79 12.09 1.30 13.47
C SER A 79 12.52 1.99 12.19
N GLY A 80 13.60 1.54 11.57
CA GLY A 80 14.10 2.14 10.34
C GLY A 80 15.13 1.27 9.66
N GLY A 81 15.62 1.77 8.54
CA GLY A 81 16.64 1.14 7.71
C GLY A 81 16.97 2.03 6.52
N HIS A 82 17.66 1.48 5.55
CA HIS A 82 17.89 2.14 4.27
C HIS A 82 17.17 1.36 3.17
N GLU A 83 16.55 2.08 2.24
CA GLU A 83 15.90 1.47 1.08
C GLU A 83 16.35 2.15 -0.21
N SER A 84 16.68 1.32 -1.19
CA SER A 84 16.79 1.73 -2.59
C SER A 84 15.49 1.41 -3.31
N VAL A 85 14.82 2.42 -3.87
CA VAL A 85 13.57 2.26 -4.63
C VAL A 85 13.87 2.45 -6.10
N ARG A 86 13.58 1.45 -6.92
CA ARG A 86 13.88 1.43 -8.34
C ARG A 86 12.60 1.36 -9.17
N VAL A 87 12.54 2.17 -10.24
CA VAL A 87 11.53 2.02 -11.29
C VAL A 87 11.92 0.79 -12.10
N ILE A 88 11.10 -0.26 -12.06
CA ILE A 88 11.35 -1.51 -12.79
C ILE A 88 10.44 -1.68 -14.01
N GLU A 89 9.41 -0.87 -14.13
CA GLU A 89 8.56 -0.74 -15.29
C GLU A 89 7.99 0.69 -15.35
N ASP A 90 7.98 1.28 -16.57
CA ASP A 90 7.26 2.51 -16.88
C ASP A 90 6.75 2.45 -18.31
N SER A 91 5.49 2.12 -18.48
CA SER A 91 4.79 2.10 -19.78
C SER A 91 3.84 3.31 -19.96
N GLY A 92 4.02 4.36 -19.17
CA GLY A 92 3.19 5.56 -19.19
C GLY A 92 1.98 5.45 -18.29
N ARG A 93 1.05 4.54 -18.56
CA ARG A 93 -0.14 4.31 -17.74
C ARG A 93 0.06 3.27 -16.62
N ARG A 94 1.21 2.59 -16.62
CA ARG A 94 1.64 1.68 -15.55
C ARG A 94 3.06 2.04 -15.13
N ILE A 95 3.28 2.13 -13.81
CA ILE A 95 4.59 2.34 -13.18
C ILE A 95 4.74 1.31 -12.08
N VAL A 96 5.88 0.64 -12.03
CA VAL A 96 6.20 -0.34 -10.99
C VAL A 96 7.45 0.09 -10.24
N LEU A 97 7.33 0.20 -8.93
CA LEU A 97 8.40 0.55 -8.01
C LEU A 97 8.78 -0.67 -7.16
N GLN A 98 10.05 -1.06 -7.21
CA GLN A 98 10.61 -2.11 -6.37
C GLN A 98 11.42 -1.49 -5.24
N HIS A 99 11.12 -1.86 -4.01
CA HIS A 99 11.89 -1.50 -2.82
C HIS A 99 12.92 -2.58 -2.51
N LEU A 100 14.12 -2.17 -2.19
CA LEU A 100 15.23 -3.03 -1.77
C LEU A 100 15.71 -2.52 -0.41
N LEU A 101 15.45 -3.27 0.64
CA LEU A 101 15.89 -2.93 2.00
C LEU A 101 17.33 -3.34 2.17
N VAL A 102 18.16 -2.41 2.61
CA VAL A 102 19.61 -2.61 2.87
C VAL A 102 19.84 -2.51 4.37
N VAL A 103 20.29 -3.61 4.96
CA VAL A 103 20.52 -3.69 6.41
C VAL A 103 21.91 -4.21 6.71
N PRO A 104 22.50 -3.80 7.85
CA PRO A 104 23.73 -4.41 8.34
C PRO A 104 23.50 -5.90 8.60
N GLY A 105 24.37 -6.74 8.10
CA GLY A 105 24.43 -8.16 8.40
C GLY A 105 25.56 -8.47 9.38
N ASP A 106 25.77 -9.75 9.64
CA ASP A 106 26.83 -10.23 10.51
C ASP A 106 28.22 -9.93 9.94
N ALA A 107 29.19 -9.72 10.82
CA ALA A 107 30.62 -9.48 10.48
C ALA A 107 30.85 -8.31 9.49
N GLY A 108 29.98 -7.27 9.54
CA GLY A 108 30.13 -6.08 8.69
C GLY A 108 29.71 -6.28 7.25
N LYS A 109 29.04 -7.40 6.92
CA LYS A 109 28.45 -7.60 5.59
C LYS A 109 27.18 -6.79 5.45
N THR A 110 26.87 -6.41 4.21
CA THR A 110 25.58 -5.83 3.85
C THR A 110 24.61 -6.94 3.42
N VAL A 111 23.40 -6.92 3.93
CA VAL A 111 22.31 -7.82 3.51
C VAL A 111 21.27 -6.99 2.78
N VAL A 112 20.87 -7.46 1.60
CA VAL A 112 19.79 -6.86 0.82
C VAL A 112 18.59 -7.77 0.86
N VAL A 113 17.45 -7.21 1.25
CA VAL A 113 16.17 -7.91 1.24
C VAL A 113 15.29 -7.26 0.18
N LYS A 114 14.87 -8.04 -0.84
CA LYS A 114 13.80 -7.56 -1.71
C LYS A 114 12.58 -7.29 -0.83
N HIS A 115 12.17 -6.03 -0.79
CA HIS A 115 11.06 -5.59 0.07
C HIS A 115 9.77 -5.44 -0.75
N TRP A 116 8.93 -4.49 -0.42
CA TRP A 116 7.66 -4.26 -1.10
C TRP A 116 7.84 -3.93 -2.58
N ARG A 117 6.85 -4.33 -3.38
CA ARG A 117 6.67 -3.79 -4.73
C ARG A 117 5.36 -3.02 -4.77
N GLN A 118 5.34 -1.91 -5.48
CA GLN A 118 4.16 -1.08 -5.72
C GLN A 118 3.89 -1.01 -7.22
N ASP A 119 2.73 -1.48 -7.65
CA ASP A 119 2.24 -1.36 -9.02
C ASP A 119 1.20 -0.25 -9.07
N TRP A 120 1.45 0.76 -9.88
CA TRP A 120 0.57 1.90 -10.10
C TRP A 120 -0.03 1.81 -11.50
N THR A 121 -1.38 1.89 -11.61
CA THR A 121 -2.08 1.85 -12.91
C THR A 121 -3.05 3.01 -13.01
N TYR A 122 -2.97 3.77 -14.11
CA TYR A 122 -3.85 4.88 -14.41
C TYR A 122 -5.19 4.41 -14.95
N GLU A 123 -6.29 5.00 -14.44
CA GLU A 123 -7.67 4.67 -14.79
C GLU A 123 -7.94 3.15 -14.74
N PRO A 124 -7.76 2.53 -13.58
CA PRO A 124 -7.84 1.09 -13.45
C PRO A 124 -9.28 0.60 -13.70
N VAL A 125 -9.40 -0.46 -14.49
CA VAL A 125 -10.70 -1.12 -14.72
C VAL A 125 -11.05 -2.03 -13.55
N GLU A 126 -10.03 -2.66 -12.97
CA GLU A 126 -10.14 -3.61 -11.87
C GLU A 126 -8.91 -3.53 -10.96
N VAL A 127 -9.06 -4.01 -9.73
CA VAL A 127 -8.00 -4.03 -8.71
C VAL A 127 -8.05 -5.35 -7.96
N LEU A 128 -6.88 -5.92 -7.64
CA LEU A 128 -6.78 -7.09 -6.78
C LEU A 128 -6.92 -6.66 -5.32
N VAL A 129 -7.94 -7.13 -4.62
CA VAL A 129 -8.26 -6.77 -3.24
C VAL A 129 -8.17 -7.96 -2.30
N TYR A 130 -7.76 -7.70 -1.06
CA TYR A 130 -7.74 -8.72 -0.01
C TYR A 130 -9.15 -8.99 0.51
N ALA A 131 -9.57 -10.24 0.50
CA ALA A 131 -10.89 -10.68 0.93
C ALA A 131 -10.88 -11.36 2.34
N GLY A 132 -9.72 -11.39 2.99
CA GLY A 132 -9.54 -12.03 4.30
C GLY A 132 -9.11 -13.49 4.23
N LYS A 133 -8.46 -13.96 5.31
CA LYS A 133 -8.02 -15.35 5.48
C LYS A 133 -7.19 -15.86 4.28
N GLY A 134 -6.19 -15.08 3.86
CA GLY A 134 -5.29 -15.45 2.78
C GLY A 134 -5.95 -15.54 1.41
N ARG A 135 -7.03 -14.80 1.15
CA ARG A 135 -7.70 -14.76 -0.16
C ARG A 135 -7.70 -13.36 -0.74
N TRP A 136 -7.49 -13.30 -2.04
CA TRP A 136 -7.57 -12.08 -2.85
C TRP A 136 -8.49 -12.32 -4.03
N THR A 137 -9.28 -11.30 -4.37
CA THR A 137 -10.22 -11.31 -5.50
C THR A 137 -9.99 -10.10 -6.38
N ILE A 138 -10.29 -10.23 -7.67
CA ILE A 138 -10.29 -9.09 -8.60
C ILE A 138 -11.66 -8.43 -8.50
N GLU A 139 -11.69 -7.14 -8.12
CA GLU A 139 -12.88 -6.33 -8.05
C GLU A 139 -12.87 -5.24 -9.10
N ALA A 140 -14.01 -5.01 -9.73
CA ALA A 140 -14.17 -3.94 -10.71
C ALA A 140 -14.17 -2.56 -10.02
N VAL A 141 -13.41 -1.63 -10.55
CA VAL A 141 -13.53 -0.21 -10.17
C VAL A 141 -14.76 0.35 -10.86
N PRO A 142 -15.72 0.97 -10.15
CA PRO A 142 -16.89 1.57 -10.77
C PRO A 142 -16.50 2.55 -11.88
N GLU A 143 -17.13 2.45 -13.05
CA GLU A 143 -16.72 3.22 -14.22
C GLU A 143 -16.62 4.73 -13.96
N ARG A 144 -17.63 5.29 -13.26
CA ARG A 144 -17.64 6.71 -12.86
C ARG A 144 -16.46 7.12 -11.95
N MET A 145 -15.75 6.13 -11.38
CA MET A 145 -14.66 6.35 -10.42
C MET A 145 -13.27 6.14 -11.05
N ARG A 146 -13.19 5.79 -12.34
CA ARG A 146 -11.90 5.45 -12.99
C ARG A 146 -11.15 6.67 -13.46
N LYS A 147 -11.86 7.62 -14.07
CA LYS A 147 -11.24 8.75 -14.77
C LYS A 147 -10.35 9.57 -13.86
N GLY A 148 -9.09 9.80 -14.29
CA GLY A 148 -8.10 10.59 -13.58
C GLY A 148 -7.57 9.94 -12.29
N ARG A 149 -7.86 8.67 -12.02
CA ARG A 149 -7.40 7.96 -10.82
C ARG A 149 -6.32 6.94 -11.11
N TRP A 150 -5.56 6.65 -10.06
CA TRP A 150 -4.54 5.61 -10.06
C TRP A 150 -4.90 4.53 -9.06
N SER A 151 -4.75 3.25 -9.43
CA SER A 151 -4.67 2.18 -8.45
C SER A 151 -3.25 2.06 -7.92
N GLN A 152 -3.14 1.55 -6.70
CA GLN A 152 -1.92 1.01 -6.13
C GLN A 152 -2.18 -0.43 -5.71
N THR A 153 -1.41 -1.38 -6.24
CA THR A 153 -1.33 -2.74 -5.72
C THR A 153 0.02 -2.93 -5.05
N VAL A 154 0.01 -3.38 -3.80
CA VAL A 154 1.22 -3.68 -3.04
C VAL A 154 1.39 -5.19 -2.94
N TRP A 155 2.62 -5.64 -3.14
CA TRP A 155 3.02 -7.03 -3.15
C TRP A 155 3.99 -7.32 -2.00
N GLN A 156 3.97 -8.56 -1.49
CA GLN A 156 4.87 -9.03 -0.46
C GLN A 156 6.32 -9.13 -0.97
N THR A 157 7.23 -9.50 -0.10
CA THR A 157 8.66 -9.69 -0.43
C THR A 157 8.90 -10.77 -1.49
N ASP A 158 8.01 -11.74 -1.60
CA ASP A 158 8.03 -12.84 -2.58
C ASP A 158 7.11 -12.61 -3.79
N ASP A 159 6.67 -11.37 -3.99
CA ASP A 159 5.70 -10.98 -5.01
C ASP A 159 4.32 -11.67 -4.90
N SER A 160 4.00 -12.37 -3.80
CA SER A 160 2.61 -12.73 -3.51
C SER A 160 1.78 -11.48 -3.22
N PRO A 161 0.45 -11.50 -3.46
CA PRO A 161 -0.37 -10.32 -3.26
C PRO A 161 -0.46 -9.90 -1.79
N ARG A 162 -0.56 -8.59 -1.56
CA ARG A 162 -0.79 -8.04 -0.23
C ARG A 162 -2.10 -7.27 -0.14
N TYR A 163 -2.24 -6.17 -0.85
CA TYR A 163 -3.50 -5.43 -0.95
C TYR A 163 -3.49 -4.53 -2.19
N GLY A 164 -4.66 -4.15 -2.64
CA GLY A 164 -4.82 -3.16 -3.69
C GLY A 164 -5.97 -2.20 -3.38
N GLY A 165 -5.88 -1.02 -3.95
CA GLY A 165 -6.89 0.01 -3.88
C GLY A 165 -6.70 1.02 -5.00
N TRP A 166 -7.61 1.96 -5.10
CA TRP A 166 -7.57 3.04 -6.09
C TRP A 166 -7.88 4.38 -5.43
N GLY A 167 -7.41 5.45 -6.03
CA GLY A 167 -7.56 6.78 -5.46
C GLY A 167 -7.10 7.87 -6.40
N GLU A 168 -7.04 9.08 -5.89
CA GLU A 168 -6.68 10.26 -6.69
C GLU A 168 -5.53 11.05 -6.07
N TRP A 169 -4.80 11.75 -6.92
CA TRP A 169 -3.84 12.76 -6.52
C TRP A 169 -4.54 14.12 -6.40
N THR A 170 -4.40 14.75 -5.25
CA THR A 170 -4.88 16.11 -5.00
C THR A 170 -3.74 17.04 -4.61
N SER A 171 -3.95 18.35 -4.68
CA SER A 171 -3.05 19.35 -4.14
C SER A 171 -3.86 20.30 -3.26
N GLU A 172 -3.58 20.26 -1.97
CA GLU A 172 -4.27 21.08 -0.97
C GLU A 172 -3.22 21.83 -0.15
N GLY A 173 -3.34 23.16 -0.10
CA GLY A 173 -2.36 24.00 0.59
C GLY A 173 -0.93 23.87 0.03
N GLY A 174 -0.78 23.54 -1.26
CA GLY A 174 0.52 23.30 -1.88
C GLY A 174 1.11 21.91 -1.64
N VAL A 175 0.44 21.04 -0.89
CA VAL A 175 0.89 19.66 -0.62
C VAL A 175 0.24 18.71 -1.61
N ARG A 176 1.08 18.05 -2.42
CA ARG A 176 0.65 17.00 -3.34
C ARG A 176 0.45 15.68 -2.60
N ARG A 177 -0.71 15.03 -2.78
CA ARG A 177 -1.04 13.81 -2.06
C ARG A 177 -1.93 12.87 -2.88
N TRP A 178 -1.58 11.58 -2.89
CA TRP A 178 -2.48 10.52 -3.29
C TRP A 178 -3.18 9.94 -2.06
N ARG A 179 -4.49 9.66 -2.18
CA ARG A 179 -5.28 9.00 -1.15
C ARG A 179 -6.08 7.86 -1.76
N SER A 180 -5.96 6.65 -1.17
CA SER A 180 -6.74 5.49 -1.59
C SER A 180 -8.20 5.54 -1.08
N ASN A 181 -9.07 4.73 -1.69
CA ASN A 181 -10.28 4.23 -1.05
C ASN A 181 -9.92 3.38 0.18
N TRP A 182 -10.93 2.98 0.96
CA TRP A 182 -10.76 1.98 2.02
C TRP A 182 -10.37 0.64 1.42
N THR A 183 -9.36 -0.01 2.01
CA THR A 183 -8.82 -1.30 1.57
C THR A 183 -8.69 -2.26 2.73
N TRP A 184 -9.11 -3.50 2.54
CA TRP A 184 -8.76 -4.59 3.44
C TRP A 184 -7.32 -5.03 3.21
N ARG A 185 -6.64 -5.46 4.29
CA ARG A 185 -5.24 -5.90 4.23
C ARG A 185 -4.97 -7.01 5.23
N PRO A 186 -4.10 -7.99 4.89
CA PRO A 186 -3.57 -8.93 5.86
C PRO A 186 -2.70 -8.21 6.90
N LEU A 187 -2.49 -8.87 8.04
CA LEU A 187 -1.58 -8.35 9.06
C LEU A 187 -0.16 -8.16 8.51
N ALA A 188 0.50 -7.11 8.97
CA ALA A 188 1.94 -7.00 8.80
C ALA A 188 2.65 -7.96 9.76
N ARG A 189 3.84 -8.44 9.36
CA ARG A 189 4.67 -9.34 10.17
C ARG A 189 4.78 -8.90 11.64
N ARG A 190 5.02 -7.61 11.87
CA ARG A 190 5.16 -7.07 13.24
C ARG A 190 3.96 -7.32 14.16
N ASP A 191 2.75 -7.41 13.57
CA ASP A 191 1.54 -7.72 14.33
C ASP A 191 1.26 -9.23 14.28
N ALA A 192 1.37 -9.85 13.12
CA ALA A 192 1.07 -11.27 12.94
C ALA A 192 1.85 -12.19 13.90
N VAL A 193 3.16 -11.92 14.10
CA VAL A 193 4.02 -12.69 15.03
C VAL A 193 3.66 -12.53 16.51
N ARG A 194 2.76 -11.61 16.85
CA ARG A 194 2.26 -11.42 18.23
C ARG A 194 0.98 -12.19 18.51
N HIS A 195 0.38 -12.80 17.49
CA HIS A 195 -0.91 -13.49 17.57
C HIS A 195 -1.99 -12.64 18.23
N PRO A 196 -2.26 -11.42 17.69
CA PRO A 196 -3.21 -10.50 18.30
C PRO A 196 -4.66 -10.98 18.13
N PRO A 197 -5.63 -10.39 18.85
CA PRO A 197 -7.04 -10.74 18.70
C PRO A 197 -7.68 -10.27 17.39
N TYR A 198 -7.01 -9.42 16.62
CA TYR A 198 -7.40 -8.97 15.27
C TYR A 198 -6.61 -9.73 14.20
N ASP A 199 -7.18 -9.86 13.01
CA ASP A 199 -6.60 -10.66 11.92
C ASP A 199 -6.40 -9.91 10.61
N ARG A 200 -6.80 -8.62 10.54
CA ARG A 200 -6.70 -7.79 9.33
C ARG A 200 -6.75 -6.30 9.65
N TYR A 201 -6.48 -5.47 8.63
CA TYR A 201 -6.72 -4.03 8.70
C TYR A 201 -7.78 -3.62 7.69
N LEU A 202 -8.60 -2.63 8.06
CA LEU A 202 -9.32 -1.76 7.13
C LEU A 202 -8.57 -0.43 7.10
N ALA A 203 -8.10 0.01 5.94
CA ALA A 203 -7.09 1.06 5.91
C ALA A 203 -7.17 1.99 4.69
N ILE A 204 -6.66 3.21 4.86
CA ILE A 204 -6.41 4.19 3.80
C ILE A 204 -4.91 4.42 3.68
N ASN A 205 -4.40 4.44 2.45
CA ASN A 205 -3.05 4.89 2.13
C ASN A 205 -3.04 6.34 1.68
N ARG A 206 -1.99 7.06 2.09
CA ARG A 206 -1.65 8.39 1.56
C ARG A 206 -0.17 8.42 1.20
N HIS A 207 0.15 8.87 -0.01
CA HIS A 207 1.51 9.09 -0.47
C HIS A 207 1.69 10.57 -0.79
N SER A 208 2.75 11.17 -0.29
CA SER A 208 3.06 12.59 -0.55
C SER A 208 4.54 12.77 -0.80
N PRO A 209 4.94 13.18 -2.01
CA PRO A 209 6.30 13.68 -2.24
C PRO A 209 6.59 14.92 -1.38
N SER A 210 7.84 15.09 -1.02
CA SER A 210 8.34 16.25 -0.31
C SER A 210 9.72 16.65 -0.87
N PRO A 211 10.23 17.87 -0.59
CA PRO A 211 11.57 18.26 -1.04
C PRO A 211 12.68 17.33 -0.52
N ALA A 212 12.52 16.75 0.67
CA ALA A 212 13.50 15.84 1.27
C ALA A 212 13.33 14.38 0.83
N GLY A 213 12.22 14.03 0.16
CA GLY A 213 11.90 12.66 -0.22
C GLY A 213 10.40 12.44 -0.35
N TRP A 214 9.81 11.55 0.47
CA TRP A 214 8.36 11.34 0.46
C TRP A 214 7.89 10.68 1.77
N ILE A 215 6.58 10.70 1.99
CA ILE A 215 5.94 10.01 3.11
C ILE A 215 4.88 9.04 2.61
N HIS A 216 4.76 7.92 3.32
CA HIS A 216 3.64 7.00 3.25
C HIS A 216 2.92 7.01 4.59
N TRP A 217 1.75 7.62 4.63
CA TRP A 217 0.91 7.67 5.81
C TRP A 217 -0.27 6.73 5.66
N GLN A 218 -0.41 5.81 6.60
CA GLN A 218 -1.52 4.87 6.67
C GLN A 218 -2.41 5.21 7.86
N ASP A 219 -3.71 5.17 7.61
CA ASP A 219 -4.76 5.31 8.60
C ASP A 219 -5.47 3.95 8.67
N ASN A 220 -5.17 3.18 9.70
CA ASN A 220 -5.56 1.78 9.82
C ASN A 220 -6.55 1.60 10.96
N ILE A 221 -7.60 0.83 10.72
CA ILE A 221 -8.41 0.23 11.78
C ILE A 221 -8.03 -1.26 11.85
N LYS A 222 -7.51 -1.71 12.99
CA LYS A 222 -7.24 -3.13 13.23
C LYS A 222 -8.56 -3.82 13.51
N MET A 223 -8.88 -4.82 12.71
CA MET A 223 -10.18 -5.49 12.67
C MET A 223 -10.00 -6.98 12.95
N GLY A 224 -10.97 -7.58 13.63
CA GLY A 224 -10.92 -9.01 13.93
C GLY A 224 -12.28 -9.55 14.36
N PRO A 225 -12.39 -10.86 14.61
CA PRO A 225 -13.63 -11.47 15.06
C PRO A 225 -14.00 -11.02 16.47
N ASP A 226 -15.28 -10.80 16.72
CA ASP A 226 -15.80 -10.44 18.05
C ASP A 226 -15.80 -11.62 19.03
N THR A 227 -15.81 -12.83 18.51
CA THR A 227 -15.78 -14.11 19.27
C THR A 227 -14.92 -15.13 18.54
N ALA A 228 -14.69 -16.28 19.16
CA ALA A 228 -14.00 -17.41 18.53
C ALA A 228 -14.90 -18.26 17.61
N ALA A 229 -16.18 -17.90 17.47
CA ALA A 229 -17.13 -18.66 16.65
C ALA A 229 -16.82 -18.52 15.15
N ALA A 230 -17.19 -19.52 14.35
CA ALA A 230 -16.93 -19.52 12.91
C ALA A 230 -17.69 -18.44 12.15
N ASP A 231 -18.84 -18.01 12.67
CA ASP A 231 -19.72 -16.96 12.15
C ASP A 231 -19.51 -15.61 12.84
N ALA A 232 -18.41 -15.45 13.59
CA ALA A 232 -18.07 -14.22 14.30
C ALA A 232 -18.08 -13.00 13.37
N LYS A 233 -18.63 -11.89 13.85
CA LYS A 233 -18.61 -10.62 13.15
C LYS A 233 -17.23 -10.00 13.20
N ILE A 234 -16.80 -9.39 12.10
CA ILE A 234 -15.57 -8.61 12.08
C ILE A 234 -15.84 -7.21 12.65
N VAL A 235 -15.17 -6.89 13.74
CA VAL A 235 -15.37 -5.65 14.51
C VAL A 235 -14.04 -4.90 14.66
N PRO A 236 -14.09 -3.56 14.87
CA PRO A 236 -12.88 -2.77 15.12
C PRO A 236 -12.34 -3.02 16.54
N PHE A 237 -11.03 -3.13 16.65
CA PHE A 237 -10.30 -3.22 17.92
C PHE A 237 -9.65 -1.88 18.30
N VAL A 238 -8.86 -1.32 17.38
CA VAL A 238 -8.08 -0.10 17.64
C VAL A 238 -7.76 0.65 16.36
N GLN A 239 -7.72 1.97 16.45
CA GLN A 239 -7.18 2.86 15.43
C GLN A 239 -5.65 2.85 15.49
N GLU A 240 -4.98 2.76 14.34
CA GLU A 240 -3.54 2.89 14.22
C GLU A 240 -3.17 3.93 13.17
N SER A 241 -2.27 4.83 13.52
CA SER A 241 -1.56 5.70 12.57
C SER A 241 -0.18 5.14 12.29
N VAL A 242 0.16 5.00 11.01
CA VAL A 242 1.50 4.58 10.57
C VAL A 242 2.08 5.66 9.68
N LEU A 243 3.24 6.20 10.05
CA LEU A 243 3.97 7.15 9.24
C LEU A 243 5.32 6.56 8.84
N ASN A 244 5.48 6.27 7.55
CA ASN A 244 6.76 5.89 6.97
C ASN A 244 7.35 7.12 6.28
N SER A 245 8.49 7.57 6.78
CA SER A 245 9.19 8.75 6.26
C SER A 245 10.44 8.32 5.50
N TYR A 246 10.50 8.67 4.24
CA TYR A 246 11.60 8.39 3.31
C TYR A 246 12.38 9.70 3.10
N VAL A 247 13.54 9.81 3.71
CA VAL A 247 14.44 10.97 3.55
C VAL A 247 15.57 10.56 2.64
N ARG A 248 15.83 11.32 1.56
CA ARG A 248 16.90 11.02 0.60
C ARG A 248 18.24 10.91 1.33
N ASP A 249 18.90 9.78 1.13
CA ASP A 249 20.16 9.44 1.75
C ASP A 249 20.90 8.42 0.86
N GLY A 250 22.10 8.75 0.45
CA GLY A 250 22.99 7.84 -0.29
C GLY A 250 24.18 7.36 0.55
N ALA A 251 24.19 7.65 1.85
CA ALA A 251 25.31 7.31 2.75
C ALA A 251 25.25 5.86 3.28
N PHE A 252 24.77 4.93 2.44
CA PHE A 252 24.76 3.49 2.72
C PHE A 252 25.21 2.70 1.48
N ASP A 253 25.27 1.39 1.56
CA ASP A 253 25.74 0.53 0.46
C ASP A 253 24.63 0.38 -0.63
N VAL A 254 24.40 1.46 -1.38
CA VAL A 254 23.49 1.50 -2.54
C VAL A 254 23.90 0.48 -3.59
N LYS A 255 25.23 0.29 -3.76
CA LYS A 255 25.76 -0.66 -4.74
C LYS A 255 25.32 -2.10 -4.44
N ALA A 256 25.26 -2.49 -3.19
CA ALA A 256 24.79 -3.83 -2.82
C ALA A 256 23.34 -4.05 -3.27
N ALA A 257 22.47 -3.04 -3.15
CA ALA A 257 21.09 -3.12 -3.63
C ALA A 257 21.03 -3.28 -5.15
N ASP A 258 21.82 -2.51 -5.90
CA ASP A 258 21.86 -2.58 -7.36
C ASP A 258 22.48 -3.91 -7.83
N ASP A 259 23.53 -4.41 -7.18
CA ASP A 259 24.12 -5.71 -7.47
C ASP A 259 23.12 -6.86 -7.24
N TYR A 260 22.41 -6.85 -6.11
CA TYR A 260 21.35 -7.81 -5.82
C TYR A 260 20.26 -7.78 -6.91
N TRP A 261 19.76 -6.60 -7.25
CA TRP A 261 18.73 -6.46 -8.26
C TRP A 261 19.20 -6.91 -9.63
N ASN A 262 20.41 -6.55 -10.03
CA ASN A 262 20.97 -6.99 -11.31
C ASN A 262 21.14 -8.51 -11.39
N ALA A 263 21.49 -9.17 -10.30
CA ALA A 263 21.60 -10.63 -10.26
C ALA A 263 20.26 -11.34 -10.28
N THR A 264 19.19 -10.75 -9.72
CA THR A 264 17.92 -11.44 -9.44
C THR A 264 16.72 -10.94 -10.23
N ARG A 265 16.82 -9.82 -10.97
CA ARG A 265 15.68 -9.18 -11.66
C ARG A 265 14.95 -10.09 -12.65
N ASP A 266 15.68 -10.97 -13.36
CA ASP A 266 15.08 -11.87 -14.36
C ASP A 266 14.29 -13.00 -13.66
N TYR A 267 14.80 -13.49 -12.54
CA TYR A 267 14.09 -14.40 -11.67
C TYR A 267 12.78 -13.76 -11.14
N TRP A 268 12.87 -12.57 -10.59
CA TRP A 268 11.71 -11.86 -10.06
C TRP A 268 10.71 -11.48 -11.14
N ALA A 269 11.17 -11.16 -12.36
CA ALA A 269 10.27 -10.94 -13.49
C ALA A 269 9.45 -12.20 -13.82
N ALA A 270 10.09 -13.38 -13.83
CA ALA A 270 9.40 -14.64 -14.02
C ALA A 270 8.45 -15.00 -12.85
N VAL A 271 8.86 -14.75 -11.61
CA VAL A 271 8.00 -14.95 -10.42
C VAL A 271 6.72 -14.10 -10.52
N ARG A 272 6.84 -12.83 -10.93
CA ARG A 272 5.67 -11.96 -11.17
C ARG A 272 4.73 -12.54 -12.22
N THR A 273 5.27 -12.98 -13.35
CA THR A 273 4.47 -13.61 -14.41
C THR A 273 3.73 -14.85 -13.90
N ILE A 274 4.38 -15.68 -13.09
CA ILE A 274 3.75 -16.89 -12.52
C ILE A 274 2.62 -16.52 -11.54
N TRP A 275 2.79 -15.49 -10.73
CA TRP A 275 1.72 -14.96 -9.88
C TRP A 275 0.56 -14.39 -10.70
N ASP A 276 0.85 -13.62 -11.76
CA ASP A 276 -0.18 -13.06 -12.64
C ASP A 276 -0.99 -14.18 -13.33
N GLU A 277 -0.34 -15.26 -13.79
CA GLU A 277 -0.98 -16.46 -14.34
C GLU A 277 -1.88 -17.15 -13.28
N ALA A 278 -1.43 -17.26 -12.04
CA ALA A 278 -2.19 -17.90 -10.96
C ALA A 278 -3.44 -17.07 -10.62
N ILE A 279 -3.30 -15.77 -10.50
CA ILE A 279 -4.40 -14.82 -10.22
C ILE A 279 -5.42 -14.81 -11.37
N ALA A 280 -4.97 -14.76 -12.61
CA ALA A 280 -5.83 -14.70 -13.79
C ALA A 280 -6.71 -15.94 -13.93
N ARG A 281 -6.20 -17.15 -13.64
CA ARG A 281 -6.95 -18.40 -13.71
C ARG A 281 -8.21 -18.42 -12.85
N GLY A 282 -8.13 -17.87 -11.64
CA GLY A 282 -9.21 -17.88 -10.65
C GLY A 282 -9.93 -16.54 -10.51
N ARG A 283 -9.54 -15.51 -11.28
CA ARG A 283 -9.91 -14.10 -11.01
C ARG A 283 -9.64 -13.69 -9.56
N GLY A 284 -8.52 -14.17 -9.05
CA GLY A 284 -8.07 -14.04 -7.68
C GLY A 284 -7.23 -15.24 -7.27
N VAL A 285 -6.78 -15.27 -6.04
CA VAL A 285 -5.91 -16.34 -5.54
C VAL A 285 -6.11 -16.54 -4.04
N ALA A 286 -5.92 -17.76 -3.58
CA ALA A 286 -5.79 -18.08 -2.15
C ALA A 286 -4.34 -18.50 -1.87
N VAL A 287 -3.73 -17.89 -0.84
CA VAL A 287 -2.37 -18.19 -0.38
C VAL A 287 -2.39 -18.21 1.15
N PRO A 288 -1.98 -19.28 1.81
CA PRO A 288 -1.92 -19.29 3.28
C PRO A 288 -1.00 -18.19 3.80
N GLU A 289 -1.49 -17.44 4.79
CA GLU A 289 -0.72 -16.40 5.47
C GLU A 289 0.21 -17.03 6.49
N ILE A 290 1.49 -16.63 6.50
CA ILE A 290 2.49 -17.04 7.47
C ILE A 290 2.98 -15.79 8.21
N ALA A 291 2.98 -15.83 9.53
CA ALA A 291 3.27 -14.65 10.36
C ALA A 291 4.68 -14.08 10.08
N GLU A 292 5.67 -14.93 9.89
CA GLU A 292 7.09 -14.56 9.72
C GLU A 292 7.41 -14.02 8.33
N THR A 293 6.77 -14.55 7.29
CA THR A 293 7.11 -14.26 5.89
C THR A 293 6.00 -13.54 5.12
N GLY A 294 4.79 -13.51 5.66
CA GLY A 294 3.59 -12.95 5.03
C GLY A 294 2.84 -13.95 4.15
N SER A 295 3.51 -14.97 3.60
CA SER A 295 2.92 -15.99 2.73
C SER A 295 3.64 -17.33 2.86
N ALA A 296 2.95 -18.41 2.49
CA ALA A 296 3.52 -19.76 2.48
C ALA A 296 4.63 -19.97 1.43
N SER A 297 4.74 -19.10 0.44
CA SER A 297 5.82 -19.11 -0.57
C SER A 297 7.04 -18.32 -0.14
N GLY A 298 6.90 -17.38 0.82
CA GLY A 298 7.87 -16.35 1.13
C GLY A 298 9.28 -16.86 1.38
N GLU A 299 9.43 -17.82 2.30
CA GLU A 299 10.74 -18.37 2.65
C GLU A 299 11.45 -18.99 1.44
N ARG A 300 10.74 -19.84 0.68
CA ARG A 300 11.33 -20.56 -0.46
C ARG A 300 11.69 -19.64 -1.61
N LEU A 301 10.82 -18.72 -1.99
CA LEU A 301 11.08 -17.83 -3.12
C LEU A 301 12.20 -16.84 -2.83
N MET A 302 12.30 -16.34 -1.59
CA MET A 302 13.41 -15.48 -1.17
C MET A 302 14.73 -16.25 -1.17
N ALA A 303 14.76 -17.47 -0.63
CA ALA A 303 15.96 -18.31 -0.61
C ALA A 303 16.51 -18.61 -2.02
N TYR A 304 15.64 -18.81 -3.02
CA TYR A 304 16.09 -19.00 -4.41
C TYR A 304 16.77 -17.74 -4.98
N ALA A 305 16.29 -16.54 -4.63
CA ALA A 305 16.95 -15.30 -5.03
C ALA A 305 18.32 -15.14 -4.37
N ASP A 306 18.44 -15.47 -3.08
CA ASP A 306 19.69 -15.44 -2.35
C ASP A 306 20.71 -16.44 -2.94
N ASP A 307 20.26 -17.64 -3.31
CA ASP A 307 21.09 -18.64 -3.97
C ASP A 307 21.52 -18.22 -5.39
N ILE A 308 20.72 -17.48 -6.13
CA ILE A 308 21.09 -16.87 -7.41
C ILE A 308 22.20 -15.84 -7.17
N GLN A 309 22.00 -14.93 -6.23
CA GLN A 309 22.98 -13.90 -5.88
C GLN A 309 24.33 -14.53 -5.44
N ALA A 310 24.25 -15.63 -4.70
CA ALA A 310 25.43 -16.37 -4.24
C ALA A 310 26.07 -17.27 -5.32
N GLY A 311 25.51 -17.33 -6.53
CA GLY A 311 25.99 -18.21 -7.61
C GLY A 311 25.77 -19.71 -7.39
N LYS A 312 24.93 -20.09 -6.41
CA LYS A 312 24.62 -21.48 -6.06
C LYS A 312 23.50 -22.10 -6.90
N LEU A 313 22.62 -21.25 -7.44
CA LEU A 313 21.48 -21.66 -8.20
C LEU A 313 21.39 -20.87 -9.52
N THR A 314 21.15 -21.54 -10.64
CA THR A 314 20.92 -20.82 -11.91
C THR A 314 19.50 -20.26 -11.94
N THR A 315 19.33 -19.08 -12.59
CA THR A 315 18.03 -18.41 -12.75
C THR A 315 16.96 -19.34 -13.33
N GLY A 316 17.27 -20.11 -14.38
CA GLY A 316 16.31 -21.03 -15.00
C GLY A 316 15.83 -22.14 -14.07
N LYS A 317 16.72 -22.72 -13.25
CA LYS A 317 16.35 -23.72 -12.24
C LYS A 317 15.50 -23.10 -11.12
N ALA A 318 15.86 -21.91 -10.64
CA ALA A 318 15.10 -21.17 -9.66
C ALA A 318 13.67 -20.86 -10.15
N ILE A 319 13.49 -20.43 -11.39
CA ILE A 319 12.18 -20.17 -12.01
C ILE A 319 11.32 -21.45 -12.03
N SER A 320 11.91 -22.58 -12.42
CA SER A 320 11.18 -23.88 -12.43
C SER A 320 10.72 -24.26 -11.03
N GLN A 321 11.58 -24.08 -10.03
CA GLN A 321 11.23 -24.35 -8.62
C GLN A 321 10.17 -23.38 -8.09
N ALA A 322 10.29 -22.08 -8.42
CA ALA A 322 9.29 -21.06 -8.03
C ALA A 322 7.90 -21.37 -8.60
N ARG A 323 7.81 -21.82 -9.86
CA ARG A 323 6.56 -22.26 -10.48
C ARG A 323 5.91 -23.41 -9.71
N ALA A 324 6.69 -24.38 -9.27
CA ALA A 324 6.19 -25.51 -8.47
C ALA A 324 5.69 -25.04 -7.09
N VAL A 325 6.44 -24.15 -6.42
CA VAL A 325 6.06 -23.58 -5.13
C VAL A 325 4.75 -22.81 -5.24
N ILE A 326 4.63 -21.90 -6.22
CA ILE A 326 3.41 -21.09 -6.40
C ILE A 326 2.22 -21.99 -6.72
N ALA A 327 2.39 -23.00 -7.57
CA ALA A 327 1.33 -23.95 -7.89
C ALA A 327 0.90 -24.78 -6.67
N GLU A 328 1.82 -25.10 -5.75
CA GLU A 328 1.53 -25.81 -4.50
C GLU A 328 0.70 -24.96 -3.54
N VAL A 329 1.11 -23.70 -3.30
CA VAL A 329 0.47 -22.83 -2.30
C VAL A 329 -0.83 -22.18 -2.78
N THR A 330 -1.14 -22.26 -4.07
CA THR A 330 -2.37 -21.68 -4.69
C THR A 330 -3.43 -22.74 -5.05
N ARG A 331 -3.28 -23.96 -4.55
CA ARG A 331 -4.24 -25.08 -4.76
C ARG A 331 -5.47 -24.98 -3.89
#